data_0d03fa6f4e7b97dad89ebeb091e6e00e
#
_entry.id   0d03fa6f4e7b97dad89ebeb091e6e00e
#
_cell.length_a   1.000
_cell.length_b   1.000
_cell.length_c   1.000
_cell.angle_alpha   90.00
_cell.angle_beta   90.00
_cell.angle_gamma   90.00
#
_symmetry.space_group_name_H-M   'P 1'
#
loop_
_entity.id
_entity.type
_entity.pdbx_description
1 polymer ?
#
loop_
_entity_poly.entity_id
_entity_poly.type
_entity_poly.pdbx_seq_one_letter_code
_entity_poly.pdbx_strand_id
1 'polypeptide(L)'
;QKIWKLWSTHPNNEKLTAMLAEGSNLVNNKELDKAIVVFSKVINLDPNWAEAWNKRATVLYMLGEFQKSQEDIDKVLKLEKRHFGALAGQGLVNIQLENYEKAIMSYEKAQQIYPSMQSPKIMIKQIKELIKRKSI
;
A
#
# COMPACT_ATOMS: atom_id res chain seq x y z
N GLN A 1 0.83 -10.84 -11.34
CA GLN A 1 1.37 -11.91 -10.49
C GLN A 1 2.88 -11.83 -10.37
N LYS A 2 3.57 -11.89 -11.51
CA LYS A 2 5.03 -11.84 -11.51
C LYS A 2 5.56 -10.54 -10.90
N ILE A 3 4.89 -9.41 -11.14
CA ILE A 3 5.36 -8.13 -10.65
C ILE A 3 5.25 -8.07 -9.11
N TRP A 4 4.19 -8.65 -8.53
CA TRP A 4 4.04 -8.69 -7.07
C TRP A 4 5.14 -9.54 -6.44
N LYS A 5 5.44 -10.68 -7.07
CA LYS A 5 6.48 -11.57 -6.59
C LYS A 5 7.86 -10.90 -6.65
N LEU A 6 8.13 -10.14 -7.73
CA LEU A 6 9.38 -9.41 -7.86
C LEU A 6 9.55 -8.36 -6.77
N TRP A 7 8.48 -7.62 -6.45
CA TRP A 7 8.54 -6.60 -5.41
C TRP A 7 8.71 -7.21 -4.02
N SER A 8 8.18 -8.40 -3.77
CA SER A 8 8.29 -9.08 -2.49
C SER A 8 9.61 -9.84 -2.33
N THR A 9 10.43 -9.89 -3.39
CA THR A 9 11.72 -10.55 -3.35
C THR A 9 12.83 -9.51 -3.39
N HIS A 10 13.64 -9.46 -2.33
CA HIS A 10 14.75 -8.53 -2.32
C HIS A 10 15.78 -8.95 -3.37
N PRO A 11 16.27 -8.01 -4.21
CA PRO A 11 17.16 -8.37 -5.32
C PRO A 11 18.50 -8.95 -4.88
N ASN A 12 19.00 -8.59 -3.70
CA ASN A 12 20.35 -8.93 -3.27
C ASN A 12 20.44 -9.62 -1.91
N ASN A 13 19.30 -9.87 -1.23
CA ASN A 13 19.37 -10.34 0.15
C ASN A 13 18.20 -11.27 0.49
N GLU A 14 18.50 -12.57 0.50
CA GLU A 14 17.50 -13.59 0.82
C GLU A 14 16.98 -13.49 2.25
N LYS A 15 17.83 -13.02 3.17
CA LYS A 15 17.42 -12.84 4.57
C LYS A 15 16.32 -11.81 4.67
N LEU A 16 16.42 -10.70 3.94
CA LEU A 16 15.39 -9.67 3.95
C LEU A 16 14.10 -10.18 3.34
N THR A 17 14.19 -10.98 2.27
CA THR A 17 13.01 -11.62 1.68
C THR A 17 12.31 -12.52 2.70
N ALA A 18 13.10 -13.32 3.43
CA ALA A 18 12.55 -14.20 4.46
C ALA A 18 11.90 -13.42 5.60
N MET A 19 12.51 -12.31 6.03
CA MET A 19 11.95 -11.46 7.06
C MET A 19 10.64 -10.83 6.62
N LEU A 20 10.56 -10.40 5.37
CA LEU A 20 9.32 -9.85 4.83
C LEU A 20 8.21 -10.90 4.85
N ALA A 21 8.54 -12.13 4.48
CA ALA A 21 7.60 -13.25 4.53
C ALA A 21 7.12 -13.54 5.95
N GLU A 22 8.04 -13.47 6.94
CA GLU A 22 7.69 -13.63 8.34
C GLU A 22 6.67 -12.57 8.78
N GLY A 23 6.93 -11.30 8.42
CA GLY A 23 5.99 -10.22 8.70
C GLY A 23 4.63 -10.46 8.07
N SER A 24 4.60 -10.94 6.83
CA SER A 24 3.34 -11.26 6.15
C SER A 24 2.58 -12.38 6.84
N ASN A 25 3.29 -13.39 7.34
CA ASN A 25 2.65 -14.47 8.12
C ASN A 25 2.04 -13.93 9.41
N LEU A 26 2.72 -12.99 10.07
CA LEU A 26 2.19 -12.35 11.27
C LEU A 26 0.90 -11.59 10.96
N VAL A 27 0.84 -10.91 9.81
CA VAL A 27 -0.37 -10.23 9.36
C VAL A 27 -1.52 -11.24 9.17
N ASN A 28 -1.23 -12.35 8.51
CA ASN A 28 -2.23 -13.39 8.27
C ASN A 28 -2.77 -13.99 9.57
N ASN A 29 -1.94 -14.03 10.61
CA ASN A 29 -2.32 -14.50 11.94
C ASN A 29 -2.90 -13.37 12.81
N LYS A 30 -3.12 -12.20 12.23
CA LYS A 30 -3.67 -11.01 12.90
C LYS A 30 -2.80 -10.50 14.05
N GLU A 31 -1.51 -10.81 14.02
CA GLU A 31 -0.54 -10.29 14.98
C GLU A 31 0.09 -9.01 14.41
N LEU A 32 -0.75 -7.98 14.28
CA LEU A 32 -0.39 -6.76 13.57
C LEU A 32 0.74 -5.97 14.22
N ASP A 33 0.74 -5.88 15.56
CA ASP A 33 1.82 -5.16 16.27
C ASP A 33 3.17 -5.81 16.04
N LYS A 34 3.21 -7.15 16.05
CA LYS A 34 4.44 -7.87 15.78
C LYS A 34 4.89 -7.70 14.33
N ALA A 35 3.93 -7.65 13.39
CA ALA A 35 4.24 -7.42 11.99
C ALA A 35 4.90 -6.05 11.79
N ILE A 36 4.41 -5.01 12.46
CA ILE A 36 5.01 -3.68 12.41
C ILE A 36 6.48 -3.73 12.85
N VAL A 37 6.77 -4.46 13.93
CA VAL A 37 8.14 -4.59 14.43
C VAL A 37 9.03 -5.23 13.37
N VAL A 38 8.58 -6.32 12.75
CA VAL A 38 9.37 -7.03 11.73
C VAL A 38 9.59 -6.14 10.50
N PHE A 39 8.53 -5.51 9.98
CA PHE A 39 8.67 -4.65 8.81
C PHE A 39 9.56 -3.44 9.10
N SER A 40 9.48 -2.90 10.32
CA SER A 40 10.35 -1.79 10.72
C SER A 40 11.82 -2.19 10.74
N LYS A 41 12.11 -3.42 11.17
CA LYS A 41 13.47 -3.96 11.10
C LYS A 41 13.97 -4.07 9.66
N VAL A 42 13.13 -4.56 8.76
CA VAL A 42 13.49 -4.67 7.34
C VAL A 42 13.78 -3.29 6.76
N ILE A 43 12.94 -2.30 7.08
CA ILE A 43 13.14 -0.92 6.62
C ILE A 43 14.48 -0.37 7.13
N ASN A 44 14.82 -0.63 8.39
CA ASN A 44 16.08 -0.17 8.95
C ASN A 44 17.29 -0.82 8.29
N LEU A 45 17.15 -2.08 7.90
CA LEU A 45 18.22 -2.80 7.23
C LEU A 45 18.40 -2.38 5.76
N ASP A 46 17.31 -2.04 5.09
CA ASP A 46 17.36 -1.53 3.72
C ASP A 46 16.21 -0.53 3.47
N PRO A 47 16.42 0.74 3.77
CA PRO A 47 15.38 1.76 3.58
C PRO A 47 15.04 2.05 2.12
N ASN A 48 15.78 1.48 1.16
CA ASN A 48 15.52 1.67 -0.26
C ASN A 48 14.68 0.56 -0.87
N TRP A 49 14.25 -0.41 -0.07
CA TRP A 49 13.39 -1.48 -0.57
C TRP A 49 11.93 -1.07 -0.38
N ALA A 50 11.29 -0.65 -1.47
CA ALA A 50 9.94 -0.09 -1.45
C ALA A 50 8.92 -1.03 -0.81
N GLU A 51 9.03 -2.33 -1.06
CA GLU A 51 8.02 -3.28 -0.57
C GLU A 51 7.95 -3.36 0.95
N ALA A 52 9.05 -3.15 1.64
CA ALA A 52 9.04 -3.13 3.11
C ALA A 52 8.16 -1.99 3.64
N TRP A 53 8.30 -0.80 3.04
CA TRP A 53 7.44 0.34 3.37
C TRP A 53 5.98 0.05 3.03
N ASN A 54 5.74 -0.59 1.87
CA ASN A 54 4.38 -0.91 1.46
C ASN A 54 3.71 -1.88 2.41
N LYS A 55 4.43 -2.90 2.87
CA LYS A 55 3.91 -3.86 3.83
C LYS A 55 3.54 -3.19 5.14
N ARG A 56 4.41 -2.31 5.64
CA ARG A 56 4.11 -1.60 6.88
C ARG A 56 2.91 -0.66 6.71
N ALA A 57 2.84 0.04 5.57
CA ALA A 57 1.71 0.91 5.28
C ALA A 57 0.39 0.16 5.33
N THR A 58 0.36 -1.06 4.79
CA THR A 58 -0.85 -1.90 4.81
C THR A 58 -1.27 -2.23 6.23
N VAL A 59 -0.32 -2.60 7.08
CA VAL A 59 -0.63 -2.91 8.49
C VAL A 59 -1.10 -1.68 9.24
N LEU A 60 -0.46 -0.54 9.00
CA LEU A 60 -0.88 0.72 9.62
C LEU A 60 -2.32 1.06 9.22
N TYR A 61 -2.68 0.84 7.94
CA TYR A 61 -4.05 1.02 7.48
C TYR A 61 -5.01 0.11 8.26
N MET A 62 -4.67 -1.17 8.40
CA MET A 62 -5.49 -2.13 9.13
C MET A 62 -5.68 -1.74 10.59
N LEU A 63 -4.69 -1.06 11.18
CA LEU A 63 -4.76 -0.56 12.56
C LEU A 63 -5.49 0.77 12.69
N GLY A 64 -5.93 1.36 11.57
CA GLY A 64 -6.59 2.65 11.59
C GLY A 64 -5.64 3.84 11.67
N GLU A 65 -4.33 3.61 11.53
CA GLU A 65 -3.31 4.65 11.56
C GLU A 65 -3.12 5.24 10.15
N PHE A 66 -4.14 5.95 9.67
CA PHE A 66 -4.21 6.35 8.27
C PHE A 66 -3.13 7.35 7.87
N GLN A 67 -2.82 8.33 8.73
CA GLN A 67 -1.78 9.30 8.41
C GLN A 67 -0.41 8.65 8.33
N LYS A 68 -0.11 7.75 9.26
CA LYS A 68 1.16 7.02 9.23
C LYS A 68 1.24 6.11 8.01
N SER A 69 0.12 5.49 7.64
CA SER A 69 0.05 4.69 6.43
C SER A 69 0.38 5.52 5.20
N GLN A 70 -0.19 6.73 5.10
CA GLN A 70 0.10 7.64 3.98
C GLN A 70 1.58 8.03 3.94
N GLU A 71 2.21 8.26 5.09
CA GLU A 71 3.64 8.59 5.13
C GLU A 71 4.49 7.46 4.56
N ASP A 72 4.17 6.22 4.89
CA ASP A 72 4.88 5.07 4.33
C ASP A 72 4.62 4.94 2.83
N ILE A 73 3.38 5.17 2.40
CA ILE A 73 3.03 5.16 0.98
C ILE A 73 3.82 6.21 0.20
N ASP A 74 4.01 7.40 0.79
CA ASP A 74 4.81 8.45 0.16
C ASP A 74 6.24 7.95 -0.10
N LYS A 75 6.81 7.19 0.84
CA LYS A 75 8.13 6.58 0.66
C LYS A 75 8.13 5.56 -0.47
N VAL A 76 7.11 4.71 -0.52
CA VAL A 76 7.01 3.71 -1.60
C VAL A 76 6.98 4.40 -2.96
N LEU A 77 6.14 5.41 -3.11
CA LEU A 77 5.96 6.09 -4.41
C LEU A 77 7.17 6.93 -4.80
N LYS A 78 7.98 7.34 -3.82
CA LYS A 78 9.25 8.01 -4.10
C LYS A 78 10.28 7.03 -4.65
N LEU A 79 10.28 5.80 -4.15
CA LEU A 79 11.20 4.74 -4.58
C LEU A 79 10.71 4.05 -5.85
N GLU A 80 9.39 3.83 -5.97
CA GLU A 80 8.76 3.12 -7.09
C GLU A 80 7.46 3.83 -7.47
N LYS A 81 7.54 4.75 -8.40
CA LYS A 81 6.38 5.57 -8.82
C LYS A 81 5.23 4.75 -9.37
N ARG A 82 5.50 3.58 -9.91
CA ARG A 82 4.51 2.72 -10.55
C ARG A 82 4.01 1.59 -9.66
N HIS A 83 4.29 1.65 -8.38
CA HIS A 83 3.91 0.59 -7.44
C HIS A 83 2.39 0.56 -7.29
N PHE A 84 1.74 -0.46 -7.88
CA PHE A 84 0.28 -0.54 -7.88
C PHE A 84 -0.28 -0.65 -6.46
N GLY A 85 0.33 -1.49 -5.62
CA GLY A 85 -0.12 -1.67 -4.23
C GLY A 85 -0.14 -0.35 -3.46
N ALA A 86 0.89 0.49 -3.65
CA ALA A 86 0.95 1.78 -2.98
C ALA A 86 -0.09 2.75 -3.53
N LEU A 87 -0.30 2.75 -4.86
CA LEU A 87 -1.33 3.61 -5.48
C LEU A 87 -2.73 3.23 -5.00
N ALA A 88 -3.03 1.92 -4.97
CA ALA A 88 -4.31 1.43 -4.47
C ALA A 88 -4.45 1.72 -2.96
N GLY A 89 -3.38 1.52 -2.20
CA GLY A 89 -3.36 1.84 -0.78
C GLY A 89 -3.60 3.32 -0.51
N GLN A 90 -2.99 4.20 -1.32
CA GLN A 90 -3.22 5.63 -1.22
C GLN A 90 -4.69 5.97 -1.45
N GLY A 91 -5.32 5.29 -2.42
CA GLY A 91 -6.75 5.46 -2.65
C GLY A 91 -7.56 5.09 -1.42
N LEU A 92 -7.29 3.92 -0.84
CA LEU A 92 -8.00 3.44 0.35
C LEU A 92 -7.80 4.36 1.56
N VAL A 93 -6.56 4.78 1.80
CA VAL A 93 -6.23 5.67 2.92
C VAL A 93 -6.99 7.00 2.77
N ASN A 94 -7.01 7.55 1.56
CA ASN A 94 -7.64 8.85 1.36
C ASN A 94 -9.16 8.79 1.40
N ILE A 95 -9.78 7.63 1.12
CA ILE A 95 -11.20 7.44 1.40
C ILE A 95 -11.44 7.58 2.89
N GLN A 96 -10.63 6.95 3.73
CA GLN A 96 -10.77 7.00 5.18
C GLN A 96 -10.54 8.41 5.73
N LEU A 97 -9.63 9.15 5.11
CA LEU A 97 -9.34 10.54 5.50
C LEU A 97 -10.32 11.53 4.87
N GLU A 98 -11.29 11.02 4.11
CA GLU A 98 -12.30 11.81 3.38
C GLU A 98 -11.70 12.78 2.36
N ASN A 99 -10.49 12.47 1.86
CA ASN A 99 -9.86 13.18 0.76
C ASN A 99 -10.22 12.49 -0.56
N TYR A 100 -11.49 12.57 -0.93
CA TYR A 100 -12.03 11.78 -2.04
C TYR A 100 -11.41 12.10 -3.39
N GLU A 101 -11.12 13.36 -3.65
CA GLU A 101 -10.47 13.74 -4.91
C GLU A 101 -9.08 13.13 -5.04
N LYS A 102 -8.31 13.14 -3.96
CA LYS A 102 -6.99 12.52 -3.95
C LYS A 102 -7.09 11.02 -4.14
N ALA A 103 -8.11 10.38 -3.55
CA ALA A 103 -8.35 8.96 -3.73
C ALA A 103 -8.64 8.63 -5.21
N ILE A 104 -9.49 9.43 -5.86
CA ILE A 104 -9.80 9.26 -7.28
C ILE A 104 -8.54 9.41 -8.13
N MET A 105 -7.73 10.45 -7.87
CA MET A 105 -6.49 10.68 -8.61
C MET A 105 -5.53 9.49 -8.48
N SER A 106 -5.45 8.90 -7.30
CA SER A 106 -4.59 7.73 -7.07
C SER A 106 -5.02 6.54 -7.90
N TYR A 107 -6.33 6.27 -7.95
CA TYR A 107 -6.87 5.18 -8.76
C TYR A 107 -6.78 5.47 -10.26
N GLU A 108 -6.96 6.72 -10.66
CA GLU A 108 -6.77 7.10 -12.07
C GLU A 108 -5.34 6.85 -12.52
N LYS A 109 -4.37 7.16 -11.68
CA LYS A 109 -2.97 6.91 -11.98
C LYS A 109 -2.70 5.40 -12.06
N ALA A 110 -3.26 4.63 -11.13
CA ALA A 110 -3.14 3.17 -11.16
C ALA A 110 -3.73 2.61 -12.46
N GLN A 111 -4.86 3.13 -12.90
CA GLN A 111 -5.51 2.71 -14.13
C GLN A 111 -4.69 3.03 -15.38
N GLN A 112 -4.03 4.19 -15.39
CA GLN A 112 -3.14 4.55 -16.49
C GLN A 112 -1.96 3.61 -16.62
N ILE A 113 -1.40 3.18 -15.48
CA ILE A 113 -0.24 2.28 -15.47
C ILE A 113 -0.65 0.83 -15.77
N TYR A 114 -1.82 0.42 -15.29
CA TYR A 114 -2.32 -0.95 -15.42
C TYR A 114 -3.74 -0.95 -16.01
N PRO A 115 -3.88 -0.62 -17.33
CA PRO A 115 -5.22 -0.41 -17.92
C PRO A 115 -6.13 -1.64 -17.89
N SER A 116 -5.55 -2.84 -17.82
CA SER A 116 -6.34 -4.07 -17.79
C SER A 116 -6.94 -4.38 -16.42
N MET A 117 -6.50 -3.68 -15.38
CA MET A 117 -7.03 -3.89 -14.04
C MET A 117 -8.39 -3.23 -13.90
N GLN A 118 -9.38 -3.98 -13.40
CA GLN A 118 -10.74 -3.48 -13.23
C GLN A 118 -10.93 -2.75 -11.92
N SER A 119 -10.17 -3.11 -10.89
CA SER A 119 -10.37 -2.54 -9.56
C SER A 119 -10.30 -1.02 -9.49
N PRO A 120 -9.37 -0.33 -10.19
CA PRO A 120 -9.38 1.14 -10.15
C PRO A 120 -10.66 1.75 -10.68
N LYS A 121 -11.21 1.23 -11.78
CA LYS A 121 -12.47 1.72 -12.34
C LYS A 121 -13.62 1.57 -11.36
N ILE A 122 -13.71 0.41 -10.72
CA ILE A 122 -14.76 0.11 -9.75
C ILE A 122 -14.65 1.07 -8.57
N MET A 123 -13.45 1.29 -8.05
CA MET A 123 -13.24 2.17 -6.91
C MET A 123 -13.56 3.61 -7.24
N ILE A 124 -13.16 4.10 -8.41
CA ILE A 124 -13.47 5.46 -8.85
C ILE A 124 -14.99 5.68 -8.86
N LYS A 125 -15.72 4.72 -9.43
CA LYS A 125 -17.19 4.81 -9.48
C LYS A 125 -17.77 4.86 -8.07
N GLN A 126 -17.31 4.00 -7.17
CA GLN A 126 -17.80 3.95 -5.80
C GLN A 126 -17.51 5.25 -5.04
N ILE A 127 -16.33 5.82 -5.25
CA ILE A 127 -15.95 7.09 -4.60
C ILE A 127 -16.86 8.23 -5.12
N LYS A 128 -17.11 8.29 -6.42
CA LYS A 128 -18.00 9.31 -6.99
C LYS A 128 -19.41 9.20 -6.43
N GLU A 129 -19.90 7.99 -6.22
CA GLU A 129 -21.20 7.78 -5.59
C GLU A 129 -21.19 8.24 -4.13
N LEU A 130 -20.10 7.98 -3.43
CA LEU A 130 -19.93 8.40 -2.04
C LEU A 130 -19.95 9.93 -1.91
N ILE A 131 -19.24 10.62 -2.80
CA ILE A 131 -19.25 12.09 -2.85
C ILE A 131 -20.68 12.60 -3.06
N LYS A 132 -21.40 11.99 -3.99
CA LYS A 132 -22.78 12.38 -4.32
C LYS A 132 -23.71 12.24 -3.10
N ARG A 133 -23.57 11.14 -2.35
CA ARG A 133 -24.38 10.94 -1.14
C ARG A 133 -24.10 11.99 -0.08
N LYS A 134 -22.84 12.39 0.08
CA LYS A 134 -22.44 13.37 1.09
C LYS A 134 -22.85 14.80 0.72
N SER A 135 -23.20 15.03 -0.54
CA SER A 135 -23.64 16.35 -1.01
C SER A 135 -25.13 16.61 -0.79
N ILE A 136 -25.88 15.61 -0.35
CA ILE A 136 -27.35 15.73 -0.14
C ILE A 136 -27.69 16.26 1.25
#